data_68fe653b775c6633d9e7e41dc1f7d6f1
#
_entry.id   68fe653b775c6633d9e7e41dc1f7d6f1
#
_cell.length_a   1.000
_cell.length_b   1.000
_cell.length_c   1.000
_cell.angle_alpha   90.00
_cell.angle_beta   90.00
_cell.angle_gamma   90.00
#
_symmetry.space_group_name_H-M   'P 1'
#
loop_
_entity.id
_entity.type
_entity.pdbx_description
1 polymer ?
#
loop_
_entity_poly.entity_id
_entity_poly.type
_entity_poly.pdbx_seq_one_letter_code
_entity_poly.pdbx_strand_id
1 'polypeptide(L)'
;MKSRSVTVGLLVVLLSACSSSPKTSYYTLSTAPTPSAPATSTGTSVIVGPVSLPESVDQALLVVHNGTNQVSKSEFHRWAGSLKGDISRVIAANLAHDLGTTRVWSYAQSMHTKADYQVLIDVQSFDARLGEVVVLDVLWTIRPSANFVASVTPAKAGGKLAETTPVATPGLPRSGRTLVREAVSGAGYEPLVAAQSRALMQVSADIAKAIR
;
A
#
# COMPACT_ATOMS: atom_id res chain seq x y z
N MET A 1 19.91 -39.81 52.78
CA MET A 1 20.65 -38.96 51.82
C MET A 1 20.19 -39.09 50.36
N LYS A 2 19.61 -40.22 49.88
CA LYS A 2 19.17 -40.40 48.51
C LYS A 2 17.96 -39.53 48.08
N SER A 3 17.03 -39.19 49.01
CA SER A 3 15.83 -38.38 48.70
C SER A 3 16.15 -36.93 48.35
N ARG A 4 17.13 -36.30 49.01
CA ARG A 4 17.54 -34.93 48.77
C ARG A 4 18.17 -34.73 47.36
N SER A 5 18.92 -35.69 46.88
CA SER A 5 19.56 -35.67 45.57
C SER A 5 18.54 -35.73 44.42
N VAL A 6 17.45 -36.51 44.61
CA VAL A 6 16.37 -36.61 43.61
C VAL A 6 15.58 -35.32 43.50
N THR A 7 15.31 -34.65 44.62
CA THR A 7 14.57 -33.39 44.66
C THR A 7 15.36 -32.26 43.98
N VAL A 8 16.69 -32.20 44.19
CA VAL A 8 17.57 -31.18 43.53
C VAL A 8 17.66 -31.46 42.02
N GLY A 9 17.76 -32.73 41.60
CA GLY A 9 17.76 -33.08 40.17
C GLY A 9 16.47 -32.67 39.45
N LEU A 10 15.30 -32.88 40.08
CA LEU A 10 14.00 -32.50 39.52
C LEU A 10 13.85 -30.97 39.42
N LEU A 11 14.38 -30.23 40.37
CA LEU A 11 14.32 -28.77 40.35
C LEU A 11 15.18 -28.15 39.22
N VAL A 12 16.34 -28.73 38.93
CA VAL A 12 17.22 -28.27 37.84
C VAL A 12 16.61 -28.51 36.47
N VAL A 13 15.87 -29.60 36.26
CA VAL A 13 15.18 -29.92 34.99
C VAL A 13 14.03 -28.96 34.75
N LEU A 14 13.35 -28.46 35.78
CA LEU A 14 12.27 -27.49 35.65
C LEU A 14 12.76 -26.09 35.27
N LEU A 15 13.99 -25.70 35.58
CA LEU A 15 14.58 -24.42 35.25
C LEU A 15 15.09 -24.33 33.79
N SER A 16 15.35 -25.45 33.14
CA SER A 16 15.76 -25.48 31.71
C SER A 16 14.59 -25.31 30.72
N ALA A 17 13.34 -25.27 31.18
CA ALA A 17 12.14 -25.05 30.37
C ALA A 17 11.88 -23.58 29.99
N CYS A 18 12.78 -22.65 30.29
CA CYS A 18 12.72 -21.28 29.76
C CYS A 18 13.05 -21.32 28.26
N SER A 19 12.08 -21.73 27.44
CA SER A 19 12.21 -21.71 25.99
C SER A 19 12.33 -20.27 25.48
N SER A 20 13.19 -20.05 24.49
CA SER A 20 13.36 -18.77 23.82
C SER A 20 12.02 -18.22 23.34
N SER A 21 11.68 -16.98 23.69
CA SER A 21 10.51 -16.30 23.16
C SER A 21 10.54 -16.32 21.63
N PRO A 22 9.40 -16.60 20.96
CA PRO A 22 9.33 -16.56 19.50
C PRO A 22 9.80 -15.22 18.97
N LYS A 23 10.63 -15.25 17.91
CA LYS A 23 11.19 -14.04 17.32
C LYS A 23 10.12 -13.31 16.51
N THR A 24 9.94 -12.02 16.73
CA THR A 24 9.03 -11.19 15.92
C THR A 24 9.64 -10.94 14.55
N SER A 25 8.84 -11.19 13.50
CA SER A 25 9.15 -10.90 12.10
C SER A 25 8.40 -9.66 11.63
N TYR A 26 9.10 -8.82 10.85
CA TYR A 26 8.54 -7.59 10.31
C TYR A 26 8.47 -7.69 8.80
N TYR A 27 7.38 -7.15 8.22
CA TYR A 27 7.06 -7.25 6.80
C TYR A 27 6.79 -5.86 6.22
N THR A 28 7.09 -5.70 4.95
CA THR A 28 6.76 -4.51 4.16
C THR A 28 6.27 -4.94 2.79
N LEU A 29 5.37 -4.16 2.20
CA LEU A 29 4.93 -4.38 0.82
C LEU A 29 6.04 -4.03 -0.16
N SER A 30 6.18 -4.82 -1.22
CA SER A 30 7.16 -4.61 -2.29
C SER A 30 6.52 -3.99 -3.52
N THR A 31 7.33 -3.28 -4.30
CA THR A 31 6.96 -2.70 -5.59
C THR A 31 7.24 -3.68 -6.73
N ALA A 32 6.69 -3.41 -7.90
CA ALA A 32 7.11 -4.08 -9.12
C ALA A 32 8.64 -3.96 -9.31
N PRO A 33 9.29 -4.96 -9.92
CA PRO A 33 10.69 -4.84 -10.29
C PRO A 33 10.90 -3.58 -11.14
N THR A 34 11.87 -2.76 -10.76
CA THR A 34 12.19 -1.52 -11.48
C THR A 34 12.69 -1.86 -12.88
N PRO A 35 12.09 -1.37 -13.98
CA PRO A 35 12.64 -1.58 -15.30
C PRO A 35 13.92 -0.77 -15.48
N SER A 36 14.79 -1.28 -16.33
CA SER A 36 16.04 -0.61 -16.73
C SER A 36 15.81 0.61 -17.66
N ALA A 37 14.58 0.92 -18.04
CA ALA A 37 14.27 2.06 -18.89
C ALA A 37 14.30 3.37 -18.09
N PRO A 38 14.95 4.44 -18.61
CA PRO A 38 14.98 5.72 -17.94
C PRO A 38 13.57 6.31 -17.90
N ALA A 39 13.03 6.53 -16.69
CA ALA A 39 11.79 7.27 -16.51
C ALA A 39 11.99 8.75 -16.84
N THR A 40 11.04 9.36 -17.53
CA THR A 40 11.11 10.77 -17.92
C THR A 40 10.66 11.68 -16.78
N SER A 41 11.25 12.87 -16.69
CA SER A 41 10.78 13.92 -15.78
C SER A 41 9.64 14.75 -16.38
N THR A 42 9.23 14.45 -17.63
CA THR A 42 8.11 15.03 -18.34
C THR A 42 6.89 14.13 -18.27
N GLY A 43 5.70 14.67 -18.45
CA GLY A 43 4.45 13.92 -18.42
C GLY A 43 3.59 14.23 -17.20
N THR A 44 2.51 13.48 -17.07
CA THR A 44 1.51 13.64 -16.00
C THR A 44 2.12 13.44 -14.62
N SER A 45 1.83 14.33 -13.70
CA SER A 45 2.26 14.25 -12.31
C SER A 45 1.10 13.84 -11.41
N VAL A 46 1.37 12.92 -10.46
CA VAL A 46 0.35 12.26 -9.67
C VAL A 46 0.73 12.20 -8.19
N ILE A 47 -0.23 12.51 -7.32
CA ILE A 47 -0.13 12.24 -5.88
C ILE A 47 -1.05 11.08 -5.55
N VAL A 48 -0.53 10.05 -4.88
CA VAL A 48 -1.29 8.87 -4.46
C VAL A 48 -1.68 8.97 -2.99
N GLY A 49 -2.97 8.99 -2.73
CA GLY A 49 -3.57 9.07 -1.40
C GLY A 49 -4.39 10.35 -1.20
N PRO A 50 -5.05 10.45 -0.04
CA PRO A 50 -4.96 9.55 1.10
C PRO A 50 -5.47 8.14 0.81
N VAL A 51 -5.04 7.19 1.66
CA VAL A 51 -5.49 5.79 1.66
C VAL A 51 -6.38 5.58 2.86
N SER A 52 -7.59 5.06 2.66
CA SER A 52 -8.43 4.52 3.74
C SER A 52 -8.40 3.00 3.74
N LEU A 53 -8.45 2.41 4.92
CA LEU A 53 -8.46 0.97 5.17
C LEU A 53 -9.56 0.61 6.16
N PRO A 54 -10.14 -0.61 6.08
CA PRO A 54 -10.95 -1.14 7.14
C PRO A 54 -10.17 -1.17 8.47
N GLU A 55 -10.80 -0.77 9.56
CA GLU A 55 -10.18 -0.69 10.90
C GLU A 55 -9.59 -2.04 11.34
N SER A 56 -10.20 -3.14 10.90
CA SER A 56 -9.75 -4.50 11.21
C SER A 56 -8.31 -4.80 10.74
N VAL A 57 -7.85 -4.16 9.65
CA VAL A 57 -6.52 -4.36 9.07
C VAL A 57 -5.58 -3.16 9.26
N ASP A 58 -6.11 -1.99 9.67
CA ASP A 58 -5.32 -0.78 9.93
C ASP A 58 -4.62 -0.84 11.29
N GLN A 59 -3.72 -1.80 11.44
CA GLN A 59 -3.00 -2.07 12.67
C GLN A 59 -1.61 -2.66 12.40
N ALA A 60 -0.74 -2.66 13.43
CA ALA A 60 0.63 -3.14 13.30
C ALA A 60 0.74 -4.68 13.11
N LEU A 61 -0.25 -5.44 13.57
CA LEU A 61 -0.24 -6.90 13.47
C LEU A 61 -0.77 -7.35 12.11
N LEU A 62 -0.17 -8.39 11.52
CA LEU A 62 -0.75 -9.02 10.34
C LEU A 62 -2.05 -9.74 10.73
N VAL A 63 -3.09 -9.51 9.93
CA VAL A 63 -4.41 -10.12 10.09
C VAL A 63 -4.61 -11.14 8.99
N VAL A 64 -5.03 -12.35 9.37
CA VAL A 64 -5.35 -13.43 8.45
C VAL A 64 -6.73 -13.98 8.72
N HIS A 65 -7.43 -14.35 7.65
CA HIS A 65 -8.74 -15.01 7.72
C HIS A 65 -8.57 -16.52 7.87
N ASN A 66 -9.17 -17.09 8.92
CA ASN A 66 -9.20 -18.55 9.17
C ASN A 66 -10.53 -19.18 8.72
N GLY A 67 -11.48 -18.37 8.26
CA GLY A 67 -12.81 -18.77 7.83
C GLY A 67 -13.55 -17.60 7.23
N THR A 68 -14.85 -17.75 7.00
CA THR A 68 -15.69 -16.69 6.41
C THR A 68 -15.81 -15.46 7.32
N ASN A 69 -15.95 -15.68 8.63
CA ASN A 69 -16.23 -14.63 9.61
C ASN A 69 -15.20 -14.61 10.76
N GLN A 70 -14.10 -15.35 10.64
CA GLN A 70 -13.09 -15.44 11.67
C GLN A 70 -11.76 -14.92 11.17
N VAL A 71 -11.16 -14.02 11.95
CA VAL A 71 -9.81 -13.49 11.73
C VAL A 71 -8.90 -13.78 12.91
N SER A 72 -7.63 -13.96 12.62
CA SER A 72 -6.55 -14.04 13.61
C SER A 72 -5.57 -12.91 13.43
N LYS A 73 -5.15 -12.32 14.55
CA LYS A 73 -4.05 -11.36 14.59
C LYS A 73 -2.79 -12.11 14.99
N SER A 74 -1.74 -11.96 14.21
CA SER A 74 -0.47 -12.63 14.51
C SER A 74 0.35 -11.84 15.52
N GLU A 75 0.67 -12.44 16.65
CA GLU A 75 1.47 -11.78 17.70
C GLU A 75 2.92 -11.53 17.26
N PHE A 76 3.47 -12.44 16.44
CA PHE A 76 4.89 -12.44 16.03
C PHE A 76 5.14 -12.01 14.59
N HIS A 77 4.10 -11.61 13.86
CA HIS A 77 4.22 -11.11 12.49
C HIS A 77 3.57 -9.73 12.37
N ARG A 78 4.38 -8.73 12.03
CA ARG A 78 3.97 -7.33 12.09
C ARG A 78 4.36 -6.59 10.82
N TRP A 79 3.61 -5.57 10.48
CA TRP A 79 4.06 -4.57 9.52
C TRP A 79 5.23 -3.78 10.09
N ALA A 80 6.24 -3.51 9.27
CA ALA A 80 7.40 -2.71 9.66
C ALA A 80 7.06 -1.22 9.82
N GLY A 81 5.95 -0.79 9.23
CA GLY A 81 5.44 0.58 9.30
C GLY A 81 3.92 0.64 9.20
N SER A 82 3.38 1.80 8.88
CA SER A 82 1.95 1.97 8.63
C SER A 82 1.54 1.30 7.32
N LEU A 83 0.57 0.39 7.35
CA LEU A 83 0.04 -0.27 6.15
C LEU A 83 -0.53 0.74 5.15
N LYS A 84 -1.23 1.79 5.61
CA LYS A 84 -1.70 2.91 4.75
C LYS A 84 -0.54 3.59 4.02
N GLY A 85 0.54 3.87 4.75
CA GLY A 85 1.75 4.48 4.18
C GLY A 85 2.42 3.58 3.15
N ASP A 86 2.53 2.28 3.44
CA ASP A 86 3.10 1.29 2.53
C ASP A 86 2.27 1.11 1.26
N ILE A 87 0.94 1.03 1.37
CA ILE A 87 0.04 0.96 0.20
C ILE A 87 0.21 2.21 -0.68
N SER A 88 0.19 3.41 -0.08
CA SER A 88 0.40 4.66 -0.84
C SER A 88 1.75 4.67 -1.55
N ARG A 89 2.82 4.27 -0.88
CA ARG A 89 4.18 4.20 -1.42
C ARG A 89 4.29 3.19 -2.57
N VAL A 90 3.73 1.99 -2.39
CA VAL A 90 3.78 0.92 -3.38
C VAL A 90 2.99 1.28 -4.63
N ILE A 91 1.76 1.79 -4.47
CA ILE A 91 0.95 2.25 -5.61
C ILE A 91 1.65 3.40 -6.33
N ALA A 92 2.24 4.36 -5.61
CA ALA A 92 2.97 5.47 -6.25
C ALA A 92 4.17 4.97 -7.07
N ALA A 93 4.96 4.05 -6.53
CA ALA A 93 6.10 3.48 -7.25
C ALA A 93 5.68 2.64 -8.48
N ASN A 94 4.62 1.83 -8.35
CA ASN A 94 4.09 1.06 -9.47
C ASN A 94 3.51 1.99 -10.56
N LEU A 95 2.78 3.06 -10.18
CA LEU A 95 2.28 4.05 -11.14
C LEU A 95 3.41 4.80 -11.85
N ALA A 96 4.48 5.15 -11.13
CA ALA A 96 5.67 5.77 -11.74
C ALA A 96 6.27 4.85 -12.81
N HIS A 97 6.36 3.55 -12.48
CA HIS A 97 6.79 2.51 -13.42
C HIS A 97 5.84 2.43 -14.64
N ASP A 98 4.55 2.26 -14.41
CA ASP A 98 3.57 2.01 -15.47
C ASP A 98 3.37 3.24 -16.38
N LEU A 99 3.42 4.45 -15.82
CA LEU A 99 3.32 5.71 -16.56
C LEU A 99 4.65 6.14 -17.21
N GLY A 100 5.78 5.50 -16.85
CA GLY A 100 7.11 5.85 -17.34
C GLY A 100 7.58 7.24 -16.90
N THR A 101 7.19 7.70 -15.71
CA THR A 101 7.50 9.04 -15.20
C THR A 101 8.06 8.98 -13.78
N THR A 102 8.95 9.91 -13.43
CA THR A 102 9.43 10.11 -12.05
C THR A 102 8.52 11.01 -11.22
N ARG A 103 7.44 11.57 -11.81
CA ARG A 103 6.57 12.57 -11.19
C ARG A 103 5.37 11.96 -10.49
N VAL A 104 5.59 10.90 -9.71
CA VAL A 104 4.56 10.28 -8.87
C VAL A 104 5.04 10.23 -7.44
N TRP A 105 4.22 10.71 -6.51
CA TRP A 105 4.56 10.81 -5.08
C TRP A 105 3.46 10.15 -4.23
N SER A 106 3.87 9.54 -3.13
CA SER A 106 2.92 9.16 -2.08
C SER A 106 2.41 10.40 -1.35
N TYR A 107 1.23 10.32 -0.74
CA TYR A 107 0.60 11.44 -0.03
C TYR A 107 1.50 12.04 1.06
N ALA A 108 2.22 11.19 1.81
CA ALA A 108 3.16 11.65 2.84
C ALA A 108 4.33 12.48 2.29
N GLN A 109 4.72 12.28 1.02
CA GLN A 109 5.81 12.99 0.35
C GLN A 109 5.35 14.25 -0.39
N SER A 110 4.04 14.49 -0.45
CA SER A 110 3.44 15.50 -1.33
C SER A 110 3.27 16.89 -0.73
N MET A 111 3.69 17.15 0.53
CA MET A 111 3.36 18.37 1.29
C MET A 111 3.67 19.69 0.56
N HIS A 112 4.63 19.71 -0.35
CA HIS A 112 5.02 20.90 -1.12
C HIS A 112 5.03 20.66 -2.64
N THR A 113 4.46 19.54 -3.09
CA THR A 113 4.50 19.15 -4.49
C THR A 113 3.21 19.56 -5.21
N LYS A 114 3.35 20.27 -6.32
CA LYS A 114 2.24 20.49 -7.24
C LYS A 114 2.13 19.30 -8.17
N ALA A 115 0.95 18.73 -8.28
CA ALA A 115 0.65 17.63 -9.18
C ALA A 115 -0.58 17.96 -10.03
N ASP A 116 -0.69 17.31 -11.18
CA ASP A 116 -1.84 17.46 -12.08
C ASP A 116 -3.04 16.71 -11.51
N TYR A 117 -2.82 15.49 -10.99
CA TYR A 117 -3.86 14.63 -10.46
C TYR A 117 -3.55 14.15 -9.04
N GLN A 118 -4.62 13.87 -8.32
CA GLN A 118 -4.60 13.15 -7.06
C GLN A 118 -5.44 11.88 -7.19
N VAL A 119 -4.89 10.74 -6.76
CA VAL A 119 -5.56 9.44 -6.72
C VAL A 119 -5.93 9.12 -5.28
N LEU A 120 -7.21 9.15 -4.96
CA LEU A 120 -7.75 8.71 -3.68
C LEU A 120 -7.90 7.20 -3.71
N ILE A 121 -7.52 6.53 -2.65
CA ILE A 121 -7.58 5.06 -2.52
C ILE A 121 -8.46 4.70 -1.33
N ASP A 122 -9.50 3.92 -1.57
CA ASP A 122 -10.38 3.41 -0.54
C ASP A 122 -10.43 1.87 -0.61
N VAL A 123 -9.72 1.23 0.31
CA VAL A 123 -9.64 -0.23 0.38
C VAL A 123 -10.85 -0.75 1.13
N GLN A 124 -11.73 -1.46 0.42
CA GLN A 124 -12.95 -2.06 0.97
C GLN A 124 -12.66 -3.41 1.65
N SER A 125 -11.70 -4.16 1.10
CA SER A 125 -11.28 -5.45 1.62
C SER A 125 -9.79 -5.67 1.39
N PHE A 126 -9.10 -6.18 2.40
CA PHE A 126 -7.70 -6.57 2.37
C PHE A 126 -7.55 -7.95 3.03
N ASP A 127 -8.29 -8.92 2.47
CA ASP A 127 -8.42 -10.24 3.06
C ASP A 127 -7.25 -11.13 2.65
N ALA A 128 -6.70 -11.84 3.62
CA ALA A 128 -5.53 -12.68 3.42
C ALA A 128 -5.71 -14.04 4.09
N ARG A 129 -5.54 -15.13 3.34
CA ARG A 129 -5.57 -16.51 3.83
C ARG A 129 -4.22 -17.17 3.57
N LEU A 130 -3.60 -17.65 4.64
CA LEU A 130 -2.28 -18.30 4.56
C LEU A 130 -2.32 -19.51 3.63
N GLY A 131 -1.40 -19.53 2.66
CA GLY A 131 -1.27 -20.64 1.71
C GLY A 131 -2.40 -20.78 0.70
N GLU A 132 -3.37 -19.87 0.69
CA GLU A 132 -4.53 -19.93 -0.19
C GLU A 132 -4.61 -18.72 -1.14
N VAL A 133 -5.12 -17.60 -0.66
CA VAL A 133 -5.50 -16.48 -1.50
C VAL A 133 -5.46 -15.15 -0.74
N VAL A 134 -5.11 -14.10 -1.45
CA VAL A 134 -5.37 -12.70 -1.08
C VAL A 134 -6.53 -12.18 -1.91
N VAL A 135 -7.50 -11.52 -1.26
CA VAL A 135 -8.58 -10.79 -1.93
C VAL A 135 -8.43 -9.32 -1.57
N LEU A 136 -8.25 -8.51 -2.57
CA LEU A 136 -8.10 -7.06 -2.45
C LEU A 136 -9.20 -6.38 -3.26
N ASP A 137 -10.03 -5.59 -2.61
CA ASP A 137 -11.10 -4.81 -3.22
C ASP A 137 -10.84 -3.33 -2.95
N VAL A 138 -10.64 -2.57 -4.00
CA VAL A 138 -10.23 -1.16 -3.92
C VAL A 138 -11.12 -0.30 -4.80
N LEU A 139 -11.73 0.71 -4.20
CA LEU A 139 -12.30 1.85 -4.91
C LEU A 139 -11.22 2.91 -5.07
N TRP A 140 -11.10 3.48 -6.24
CA TRP A 140 -10.16 4.57 -6.49
C TRP A 140 -10.82 5.70 -7.25
N THR A 141 -10.37 6.93 -6.97
CA THR A 141 -10.85 8.13 -7.64
C THR A 141 -9.68 9.00 -8.04
N ILE A 142 -9.56 9.27 -9.34
CA ILE A 142 -8.62 10.20 -9.93
C ILE A 142 -9.32 11.54 -10.05
N ARG A 143 -8.76 12.58 -9.44
CA ARG A 143 -9.29 13.95 -9.55
C ARG A 143 -8.17 14.93 -9.86
N PRO A 144 -8.46 16.07 -10.51
CA PRO A 144 -7.51 17.16 -10.60
C PRO A 144 -7.04 17.60 -9.22
N SER A 145 -5.74 17.83 -9.05
CA SER A 145 -5.21 18.32 -7.78
C SER A 145 -5.75 19.73 -7.49
N ALA A 146 -6.03 20.02 -6.22
CA ALA A 146 -6.50 21.34 -5.80
C ALA A 146 -5.52 22.47 -6.21
N ASN A 147 -4.23 22.18 -6.19
CA ASN A 147 -3.19 23.12 -6.63
C ASN A 147 -3.22 23.37 -8.14
N PHE A 148 -3.61 22.37 -8.93
CA PHE A 148 -3.78 22.50 -10.37
C PHE A 148 -5.01 23.34 -10.69
N VAL A 149 -6.14 23.08 -10.05
CA VAL A 149 -7.39 23.85 -10.22
C VAL A 149 -7.17 25.33 -9.89
N ALA A 150 -6.45 25.65 -8.82
CA ALA A 150 -6.13 27.02 -8.44
C ALA A 150 -5.27 27.75 -9.47
N SER A 151 -4.41 27.02 -10.22
CA SER A 151 -3.54 27.62 -11.24
C SER A 151 -4.25 27.92 -12.57
N VAL A 152 -5.40 27.28 -12.84
CA VAL A 152 -6.20 27.48 -14.07
C VAL A 152 -7.42 28.39 -13.87
N THR A 153 -7.71 28.83 -12.65
CA THR A 153 -8.77 29.79 -12.41
C THR A 153 -8.31 31.17 -12.94
N PRO A 154 -8.99 31.76 -13.92
CA PRO A 154 -8.55 33.04 -14.47
C PRO A 154 -8.56 34.10 -13.38
N ALA A 155 -7.44 34.79 -13.19
CA ALA A 155 -7.37 35.98 -12.37
C ALA A 155 -8.39 37.00 -12.92
N LYS A 156 -9.23 37.51 -12.03
CA LYS A 156 -10.31 38.48 -12.34
C LYS A 156 -9.80 39.56 -13.27
N ALA A 157 -10.48 39.70 -14.40
CA ALA A 157 -10.10 40.53 -15.53
C ALA A 157 -9.78 41.99 -15.17
N GLY A 158 -8.66 42.45 -15.65
CA GLY A 158 -8.22 43.84 -15.60
C GLY A 158 -6.82 43.97 -16.18
N GLY A 159 -6.61 43.60 -17.44
CA GLY A 159 -5.31 43.76 -18.09
C GLY A 159 -5.23 42.97 -19.40
N LYS A 160 -4.83 43.66 -20.45
CA LYS A 160 -4.50 43.30 -21.82
C LYS A 160 -4.26 41.79 -22.06
N LEU A 161 -4.99 41.23 -23.01
CA LEU A 161 -4.86 39.86 -23.53
C LEU A 161 -3.39 39.50 -23.76
N ALA A 162 -2.80 38.72 -22.84
CA ALA A 162 -1.59 37.99 -23.10
C ALA A 162 -2.02 36.66 -23.76
N GLU A 163 -1.38 36.33 -24.85
CA GLU A 163 -1.56 35.14 -25.66
C GLU A 163 -1.55 33.91 -24.76
N THR A 164 -2.73 33.31 -24.55
CA THR A 164 -2.95 32.21 -23.61
C THR A 164 -2.46 30.95 -24.30
N THR A 165 -1.30 30.45 -23.89
CA THR A 165 -0.95 29.03 -24.11
C THR A 165 -2.12 28.19 -23.63
N PRO A 166 -2.59 27.18 -24.39
CA PRO A 166 -3.72 26.37 -23.98
C PRO A 166 -3.35 25.62 -22.69
N VAL A 167 -3.86 26.13 -21.55
CA VAL A 167 -3.78 25.44 -20.28
C VAL A 167 -4.69 24.22 -20.38
N ALA A 168 -4.11 23.03 -20.25
CA ALA A 168 -4.85 21.79 -20.29
C ALA A 168 -6.01 21.85 -19.26
N THR A 169 -7.24 21.78 -19.77
CA THR A 169 -8.44 21.76 -18.92
C THR A 169 -8.35 20.52 -18.00
N PRO A 170 -8.51 20.70 -16.68
CA PRO A 170 -8.53 19.55 -15.78
C PRO A 170 -9.61 18.56 -16.23
N GLY A 171 -9.25 17.32 -16.47
CA GLY A 171 -10.23 16.28 -16.80
C GLY A 171 -11.25 16.12 -15.67
N LEU A 172 -12.47 15.67 -16.01
CA LEU A 172 -13.47 15.33 -15.00
C LEU A 172 -12.92 14.21 -14.06
N PRO A 173 -13.34 14.20 -12.78
CA PRO A 173 -12.99 13.11 -11.89
C PRO A 173 -13.38 11.76 -12.51
N ARG A 174 -12.50 10.77 -12.39
CA ARG A 174 -12.73 9.39 -12.85
C ARG A 174 -12.65 8.48 -11.65
N SER A 175 -13.61 7.58 -11.50
CA SER A 175 -13.62 6.59 -10.42
C SER A 175 -13.69 5.20 -11.00
N GLY A 176 -13.13 4.23 -10.29
CA GLY A 176 -13.19 2.83 -10.64
C GLY A 176 -13.08 1.93 -9.42
N ARG A 177 -13.27 0.65 -9.65
CA ARG A 177 -13.12 -0.41 -8.66
C ARG A 177 -12.26 -1.51 -9.25
N THR A 178 -11.27 -1.96 -8.48
CA THR A 178 -10.44 -3.10 -8.83
C THR A 178 -10.60 -4.18 -7.77
N LEU A 179 -11.09 -5.33 -8.17
CA LEU A 179 -11.20 -6.53 -7.35
C LEU A 179 -10.16 -7.54 -7.82
N VAL A 180 -9.21 -7.85 -6.96
CA VAL A 180 -8.11 -8.80 -7.24
C VAL A 180 -8.25 -10.03 -6.36
N ARG A 181 -8.03 -11.19 -6.96
CA ARG A 181 -7.83 -12.47 -6.25
C ARG A 181 -6.46 -13.02 -6.64
N GLU A 182 -5.52 -12.98 -5.71
CA GLU A 182 -4.13 -13.37 -5.96
C GLU A 182 -3.79 -14.63 -5.17
N ALA A 183 -3.30 -15.67 -5.85
CA ALA A 183 -2.93 -16.92 -5.20
C ALA A 183 -1.67 -16.74 -4.34
N VAL A 184 -1.66 -17.38 -3.17
CA VAL A 184 -0.49 -17.42 -2.28
C VAL A 184 0.35 -18.64 -2.61
N SER A 185 1.54 -18.43 -3.16
CA SER A 185 2.44 -19.50 -3.63
C SER A 185 3.41 -19.91 -2.52
N GLY A 186 2.93 -20.64 -1.52
CA GLY A 186 3.75 -21.15 -0.43
C GLY A 186 3.12 -20.98 0.95
N ALA A 187 3.76 -21.57 1.96
CA ALA A 187 3.30 -21.49 3.34
C ALA A 187 3.92 -20.29 4.08
N GLY A 188 3.19 -19.75 5.07
CA GLY A 188 3.67 -18.68 5.93
C GLY A 188 3.35 -17.28 5.44
N TYR A 189 3.89 -16.28 6.14
CA TYR A 189 3.54 -14.88 5.95
C TYR A 189 4.31 -14.20 4.82
N GLU A 190 5.52 -14.63 4.50
CA GLU A 190 6.32 -14.05 3.40
C GLU A 190 5.63 -14.23 2.03
N PRO A 191 5.19 -15.45 1.63
CA PRO A 191 4.42 -15.63 0.40
C PRO A 191 3.08 -14.88 0.40
N LEU A 192 2.45 -14.72 1.59
CA LEU A 192 1.22 -13.96 1.74
C LEU A 192 1.44 -12.47 1.42
N VAL A 193 2.47 -11.84 2.02
CA VAL A 193 2.80 -10.43 1.78
C VAL A 193 3.27 -10.21 0.33
N ALA A 194 3.97 -11.18 -0.26
CA ALA A 194 4.31 -11.15 -1.68
C ALA A 194 3.06 -11.18 -2.57
N ALA A 195 2.04 -11.98 -2.24
CA ALA A 195 0.76 -11.99 -2.96
C ALA A 195 -0.01 -10.66 -2.79
N GLN A 196 -0.02 -10.08 -1.59
CA GLN A 196 -0.59 -8.74 -1.35
C GLN A 196 0.10 -7.67 -2.22
N SER A 197 1.42 -7.75 -2.34
CA SER A 197 2.20 -6.84 -3.19
C SER A 197 1.83 -6.98 -4.67
N ARG A 198 1.68 -8.23 -5.17
CA ARG A 198 1.23 -8.48 -6.56
C ARG A 198 -0.20 -8.00 -6.80
N ALA A 199 -1.09 -8.16 -5.83
CA ALA A 199 -2.45 -7.62 -5.92
C ALA A 199 -2.44 -6.09 -6.08
N LEU A 200 -1.59 -5.38 -5.34
CA LEU A 200 -1.43 -3.93 -5.47
C LEU A 200 -0.83 -3.51 -6.83
N MET A 201 0.01 -4.33 -7.45
CA MET A 201 0.49 -4.07 -8.81
C MET A 201 -0.67 -4.07 -9.82
N GLN A 202 -1.64 -4.98 -9.70
CA GLN A 202 -2.83 -5.01 -10.56
C GLN A 202 -3.71 -3.77 -10.36
N VAL A 203 -3.93 -3.37 -9.10
CA VAL A 203 -4.64 -2.10 -8.79
C VAL A 203 -3.95 -0.92 -9.45
N SER A 204 -2.61 -0.84 -9.34
CA SER A 204 -1.82 0.24 -9.93
C SER A 204 -1.93 0.28 -11.46
N ALA A 205 -1.89 -0.89 -12.11
CA ALA A 205 -2.03 -1.01 -13.55
C ALA A 205 -3.41 -0.51 -14.06
N ASP A 206 -4.49 -0.79 -13.31
CA ASP A 206 -5.83 -0.31 -13.66
C ASP A 206 -5.95 1.21 -13.50
N ILE A 207 -5.38 1.77 -12.43
CA ILE A 207 -5.31 3.21 -12.24
C ILE A 207 -4.47 3.87 -13.35
N ALA A 208 -3.33 3.28 -13.72
CA ALA A 208 -2.48 3.80 -14.80
C ALA A 208 -3.21 3.84 -16.15
N LYS A 209 -4.01 2.81 -16.47
CA LYS A 209 -4.87 2.80 -17.67
C LYS A 209 -5.90 3.92 -17.65
N ALA A 210 -6.47 4.22 -16.48
CA ALA A 210 -7.47 5.28 -16.34
C ALA A 210 -6.85 6.70 -16.37
N ILE A 211 -5.56 6.85 -16.08
CA ILE A 211 -4.84 8.15 -16.18
C ILE A 211 -4.48 8.46 -17.64
N ARG A 212 -4.11 7.46 -18.44
CA ARG A 212 -3.80 7.60 -19.89
C ARG A 212 -5.03 7.96 -20.69
#